data_a1e2743e9085b3fa9a26c08f9bb6a374
#
_entry.id   a1e2743e9085b3fa9a26c08f9bb6a374
#
_cell.length_a   1.000
_cell.length_b   1.000
_cell.length_c   1.000
_cell.angle_alpha   90.00
_cell.angle_beta   90.00
_cell.angle_gamma   90.00
#
_symmetry.space_group_name_H-M   'P 1'
#
loop_
_entity.id
_entity.type
_entity.pdbx_description
1 polymer ?
#
loop_
_entity_poly.entity_id
_entity_poly.type
_entity_poly.pdbx_seq_one_letter_code
_entity_poly.pdbx_strand_id
1 'polypeptide(L)'
;CITVCNMENFDPLGVHTGDSIVVAPSQTLSDEDYNMLRTTAVNVIRHLGVVGECNIQYALNPHSREYCIIEVNARLSRSSALASKATGYPLAFVAAKLGLNIPLNELRNNVTRETCACFEPSLDYVVTKIPRWDLRKFMRVSSKLGSSMKSVGEVMAIGRTFEESVQKAIRSVDPSFEGFGRNDFVTDEDIEEELERPTDRRIFAVANALANGFTVDQIYAASNIDRWFLTKLRGIIHAARALEQHGTAQVPVAVSYTHLRAHET
;
A
#
# COMPACT_ATOMS: atom_id res chain seq x y z
N CYS A 1 1.21 -21.41 13.90
CA CYS A 1 0.73 -20.13 13.39
C CYS A 1 1.92 -19.30 12.96
N ILE A 2 1.86 -18.72 11.77
CA ILE A 2 2.91 -17.86 11.19
C ILE A 2 2.29 -16.59 10.66
N THR A 3 3.12 -15.55 10.46
CA THR A 3 2.76 -14.33 9.73
C THR A 3 3.33 -14.40 8.32
N VAL A 4 2.50 -14.10 7.31
CA VAL A 4 2.92 -14.21 5.90
C VAL A 4 3.33 -12.88 5.33
N CYS A 5 2.62 -11.80 5.68
CA CYS A 5 2.90 -10.47 5.14
C CYS A 5 2.40 -9.41 6.10
N ASN A 6 3.23 -8.41 6.38
CA ASN A 6 2.79 -7.17 6.99
C ASN A 6 2.52 -6.13 5.91
N MET A 7 1.51 -5.31 6.13
CA MET A 7 1.08 -4.27 5.19
C MET A 7 0.73 -3.01 5.96
N GLU A 8 0.90 -1.89 5.30
CA GLU A 8 0.60 -0.58 5.86
C GLU A 8 -0.33 0.20 4.92
N ASN A 9 -1.34 0.84 5.50
CA ASN A 9 -2.21 1.74 4.75
C ASN A 9 -1.54 3.11 4.61
N PHE A 10 -1.56 3.65 3.41
CA PHE A 10 -1.17 5.02 3.12
C PHE A 10 -2.16 6.04 3.71
N ASP A 11 -3.46 5.74 3.61
CA ASP A 11 -4.50 6.57 4.18
C ASP A 11 -4.63 6.32 5.70
N PRO A 12 -4.90 7.38 6.49
CA PRO A 12 -5.09 7.25 7.92
C PRO A 12 -6.34 6.43 8.27
N LEU A 13 -6.47 6.11 9.56
CA LEU A 13 -7.66 5.44 10.10
C LEU A 13 -8.94 6.17 9.70
N GLY A 14 -9.97 5.40 9.31
CA GLY A 14 -11.27 5.91 8.84
C GLY A 14 -11.54 5.62 7.37
N VAL A 15 -10.52 5.34 6.57
CA VAL A 15 -10.67 4.82 5.19
C VAL A 15 -10.57 3.30 5.23
N HIS A 16 -11.55 2.62 4.61
CA HIS A 16 -11.55 1.16 4.50
C HIS A 16 -10.28 0.67 3.78
N THR A 17 -9.63 -0.37 4.30
CA THR A 17 -8.38 -0.91 3.71
C THR A 17 -8.51 -1.28 2.23
N GLY A 18 -9.71 -1.73 1.79
CA GLY A 18 -10.01 -1.98 0.38
C GLY A 18 -9.92 -0.73 -0.49
N ASP A 19 -10.18 0.45 0.08
CA ASP A 19 -10.17 1.75 -0.60
C ASP A 19 -8.88 2.56 -0.34
N SER A 20 -7.98 2.07 0.51
CA SER A 20 -6.68 2.67 0.77
C SER A 20 -5.61 2.16 -0.19
N ILE A 21 -4.63 3.02 -0.50
CA ILE A 21 -3.35 2.56 -1.03
C ILE A 21 -2.65 1.78 0.08
N VAL A 22 -2.11 0.60 -0.26
CA VAL A 22 -1.46 -0.30 0.72
C VAL A 22 -0.05 -0.61 0.24
N VAL A 23 0.89 -0.59 1.17
CA VAL A 23 2.30 -0.86 0.93
C VAL A 23 2.74 -2.09 1.72
N ALA A 24 3.48 -2.98 1.11
CA ALA A 24 4.08 -4.15 1.73
C ALA A 24 5.57 -4.25 1.35
N PRO A 25 6.46 -4.54 2.31
CA PRO A 25 6.21 -4.56 3.75
C PRO A 25 5.89 -3.17 4.30
N SER A 26 5.43 -3.09 5.56
CA SER A 26 5.26 -1.79 6.25
C SER A 26 6.57 -1.02 6.26
N GLN A 27 6.49 0.29 6.00
CA GLN A 27 7.66 1.15 5.82
C GLN A 27 7.96 2.00 7.07
N THR A 28 6.94 2.26 7.91
CA THR A 28 7.03 3.16 9.05
C THR A 28 7.04 2.45 10.40
N LEU A 29 6.77 1.14 10.44
CA LEU A 29 6.88 0.36 11.67
C LEU A 29 8.33 0.12 12.08
N SER A 30 8.62 0.34 13.36
CA SER A 30 9.86 -0.14 13.97
C SER A 30 9.84 -1.67 14.12
N ASP A 31 11.02 -2.27 14.26
CA ASP A 31 11.13 -3.72 14.55
C ASP A 31 10.40 -4.09 15.85
N GLU A 32 10.42 -3.22 16.84
CA GLU A 32 9.73 -3.45 18.11
C GLU A 32 8.21 -3.45 17.92
N ASP A 33 7.67 -2.48 17.19
CA ASP A 33 6.23 -2.38 16.90
C ASP A 33 5.77 -3.58 16.07
N TYR A 34 6.52 -3.93 15.03
CA TYR A 34 6.23 -5.10 14.23
C TYR A 34 6.19 -6.38 15.07
N ASN A 35 7.20 -6.62 15.90
CA ASN A 35 7.25 -7.82 16.74
C ASN A 35 6.12 -7.86 17.79
N MET A 36 5.76 -6.70 18.35
CA MET A 36 4.63 -6.58 19.27
C MET A 36 3.31 -6.97 18.56
N LEU A 37 3.01 -6.37 17.41
CA LEU A 37 1.81 -6.65 16.64
C LEU A 37 1.77 -8.10 16.13
N ARG A 38 2.91 -8.62 15.67
CA ARG A 38 3.05 -10.02 15.27
C ARG A 38 2.74 -10.99 16.41
N THR A 39 3.30 -10.74 17.59
CA THR A 39 3.05 -11.56 18.79
C THR A 39 1.59 -11.52 19.17
N THR A 40 0.99 -10.34 19.16
CA THR A 40 -0.44 -10.15 19.40
C THR A 40 -1.29 -10.91 18.39
N ALA A 41 -0.97 -10.84 17.11
CA ALA A 41 -1.68 -11.56 16.06
C ALA A 41 -1.67 -13.08 16.33
N VAL A 42 -0.50 -13.65 16.60
CA VAL A 42 -0.36 -15.09 16.88
C VAL A 42 -1.18 -15.50 18.11
N ASN A 43 -1.15 -14.70 19.18
CA ASN A 43 -1.89 -14.99 20.42
C ASN A 43 -3.41 -14.92 20.18
N VAL A 44 -3.90 -13.89 19.49
CA VAL A 44 -5.33 -13.72 19.17
C VAL A 44 -5.84 -14.87 18.30
N ILE A 45 -5.12 -15.22 17.23
CA ILE A 45 -5.55 -16.25 16.30
C ILE A 45 -5.56 -17.63 16.96
N ARG A 46 -4.56 -17.91 17.82
CA ARG A 46 -4.57 -19.14 18.64
C ARG A 46 -5.71 -19.18 19.63
N HIS A 47 -6.00 -18.06 20.29
CA HIS A 47 -7.10 -17.96 21.25
C HIS A 47 -8.47 -18.19 20.58
N LEU A 48 -8.65 -17.64 19.37
CA LEU A 48 -9.87 -17.83 18.58
C LEU A 48 -9.99 -19.22 17.94
N GLY A 49 -8.92 -20.02 17.95
CA GLY A 49 -8.91 -21.36 17.35
C GLY A 49 -9.06 -21.35 15.83
N VAL A 50 -8.61 -20.29 15.15
CA VAL A 50 -8.72 -20.19 13.69
C VAL A 50 -7.79 -21.20 13.02
N VAL A 51 -8.36 -22.00 12.12
CA VAL A 51 -7.65 -22.95 11.26
C VAL A 51 -7.80 -22.48 9.81
N GLY A 52 -6.68 -22.24 9.14
CA GLY A 52 -6.64 -21.70 7.78
C GLY A 52 -5.95 -20.34 7.71
N GLU A 53 -6.39 -19.50 6.80
CA GLU A 53 -5.88 -18.16 6.61
C GLU A 53 -6.76 -17.12 7.31
N CYS A 54 -6.16 -16.08 7.82
CA CYS A 54 -6.85 -14.93 8.37
C CYS A 54 -6.05 -13.64 8.16
N ASN A 55 -6.78 -12.53 8.19
CA ASN A 55 -6.23 -11.18 8.20
C ASN A 55 -6.62 -10.51 9.53
N ILE A 56 -5.65 -9.87 10.18
CA ILE A 56 -5.87 -9.04 11.37
C ILE A 56 -5.44 -7.61 11.05
N GLN A 57 -6.28 -6.64 11.43
CA GLN A 57 -6.04 -5.23 11.19
C GLN A 57 -5.88 -4.49 12.51
N TYR A 58 -4.91 -3.59 12.55
CA TYR A 58 -4.58 -2.78 13.70
C TYR A 58 -4.67 -1.29 13.38
N ALA A 59 -5.02 -0.50 14.39
CA ALA A 59 -4.67 0.91 14.45
C ALA A 59 -3.59 1.08 15.51
N LEU A 60 -2.44 1.62 15.09
CA LEU A 60 -1.31 1.91 15.95
C LEU A 60 -1.16 3.42 16.08
N ASN A 61 -0.98 3.93 17.30
CA ASN A 61 -0.66 5.32 17.52
C ASN A 61 0.80 5.59 17.15
N PRO A 62 1.11 6.48 16.19
CA PRO A 62 2.48 6.72 15.75
C PRO A 62 3.36 7.42 16.81
N HIS A 63 2.77 7.95 17.89
CA HIS A 63 3.46 8.68 18.96
C HIS A 63 3.56 7.90 20.27
N SER A 64 2.94 6.73 20.33
CA SER A 64 2.98 5.84 21.47
C SER A 64 2.88 4.39 21.00
N ARG A 65 3.04 3.42 21.90
CA ARG A 65 2.84 2.00 21.56
C ARG A 65 1.40 1.53 21.77
N GLU A 66 0.48 2.47 21.94
CA GLU A 66 -0.94 2.15 22.06
C GLU A 66 -1.48 1.70 20.72
N TYR A 67 -2.18 0.58 20.72
CA TYR A 67 -2.84 0.06 19.53
C TYR A 67 -4.18 -0.56 19.87
N CYS A 68 -5.03 -0.68 18.87
CA CYS A 68 -6.24 -1.47 18.98
C CYS A 68 -6.38 -2.40 17.76
N ILE A 69 -7.05 -3.52 17.99
CA ILE A 69 -7.44 -4.43 16.92
C ILE A 69 -8.74 -3.91 16.34
N ILE A 70 -8.74 -3.63 15.04
CA ILE A 70 -9.92 -3.15 14.31
C ILE A 70 -10.83 -4.33 14.00
N GLU A 71 -10.26 -5.37 13.36
CA GLU A 71 -11.01 -6.58 12.99
C GLU A 71 -10.08 -7.76 12.73
N VAL A 72 -10.69 -8.96 12.80
CA VAL A 72 -10.10 -10.22 12.37
C VAL A 72 -11.00 -10.84 11.31
N ASN A 73 -10.48 -11.05 10.12
CA ASN A 73 -11.18 -11.71 9.02
C ASN A 73 -10.65 -13.14 8.87
N ALA A 74 -11.33 -14.12 9.46
CA ALA A 74 -10.95 -15.53 9.40
C ALA A 74 -11.40 -16.19 8.09
N ARG A 75 -10.97 -15.61 6.97
CA ARG A 75 -11.29 -16.05 5.61
C ARG A 75 -10.33 -15.47 4.61
N LEU A 76 -10.19 -16.11 3.45
CA LEU A 76 -9.53 -15.54 2.29
C LEU A 76 -10.21 -14.22 1.85
N SER A 77 -9.42 -13.24 1.49
CA SER A 77 -9.86 -11.89 1.13
C SER A 77 -9.02 -11.32 -0.01
N ARG A 78 -9.32 -10.08 -0.43
CA ARG A 78 -8.45 -9.36 -1.38
C ARG A 78 -7.04 -9.16 -0.82
N SER A 79 -6.92 -8.85 0.47
CA SER A 79 -5.61 -8.72 1.14
C SER A 79 -4.83 -10.03 1.14
N SER A 80 -5.49 -11.18 1.23
CA SER A 80 -4.86 -12.50 1.10
C SER A 80 -4.29 -12.71 -0.30
N ALA A 81 -5.03 -12.32 -1.34
CA ALA A 81 -4.56 -12.39 -2.72
C ALA A 81 -3.35 -11.45 -2.94
N LEU A 82 -3.40 -10.24 -2.36
CA LEU A 82 -2.29 -9.30 -2.37
C LEU A 82 -1.06 -9.89 -1.66
N ALA A 83 -1.24 -10.43 -0.45
CA ALA A 83 -0.16 -11.07 0.31
C ALA A 83 0.46 -12.23 -0.45
N SER A 84 -0.35 -13.10 -1.06
CA SER A 84 0.16 -14.21 -1.88
C SER A 84 1.00 -13.73 -3.07
N LYS A 85 0.53 -12.70 -3.78
CA LYS A 85 1.27 -12.13 -4.92
C LYS A 85 2.53 -11.40 -4.47
N ALA A 86 2.45 -10.65 -3.37
CA ALA A 86 3.58 -9.89 -2.85
C ALA A 86 4.71 -10.78 -2.34
N THR A 87 4.38 -11.88 -1.68
CA THR A 87 5.36 -12.75 -0.99
C THR A 87 5.72 -14.01 -1.77
N GLY A 88 4.92 -14.37 -2.78
CA GLY A 88 5.01 -15.69 -3.42
C GLY A 88 4.54 -16.85 -2.52
N TYR A 89 3.99 -16.56 -1.33
CA TYR A 89 3.47 -17.60 -0.44
C TYR A 89 2.06 -18.01 -0.88
N PRO A 90 1.81 -19.32 -1.13
CA PRO A 90 0.56 -19.78 -1.72
C PRO A 90 -0.56 -19.91 -0.68
N LEU A 91 -1.07 -18.81 -0.13
CA LEU A 91 -2.04 -18.77 0.97
C LEU A 91 -3.26 -19.65 0.73
N ALA A 92 -3.88 -19.56 -0.45
CA ALA A 92 -5.09 -20.32 -0.74
C ALA A 92 -4.84 -21.85 -0.73
N PHE A 93 -3.71 -22.28 -1.29
CA PHE A 93 -3.31 -23.68 -1.27
C PHE A 93 -3.07 -24.18 0.16
N VAL A 94 -2.31 -23.41 0.94
CA VAL A 94 -1.98 -23.76 2.32
C VAL A 94 -3.26 -23.77 3.17
N ALA A 95 -4.12 -22.76 3.06
CA ALA A 95 -5.38 -22.71 3.79
C ALA A 95 -6.31 -23.90 3.49
N ALA A 96 -6.38 -24.33 2.22
CA ALA A 96 -7.15 -25.51 1.84
C ALA A 96 -6.59 -26.79 2.48
N LYS A 97 -5.27 -26.95 2.53
CA LYS A 97 -4.63 -28.09 3.19
C LYS A 97 -4.83 -28.10 4.70
N LEU A 98 -4.73 -26.93 5.34
CA LEU A 98 -5.05 -26.78 6.77
C LEU A 98 -6.50 -27.17 7.08
N GLY A 99 -7.45 -26.80 6.21
CA GLY A 99 -8.86 -27.20 6.33
C GLY A 99 -9.08 -28.71 6.22
N LEU A 100 -8.11 -29.46 5.65
CA LEU A 100 -8.08 -30.92 5.61
C LEU A 100 -7.27 -31.53 6.77
N ASN A 101 -6.96 -30.75 7.81
CA ASN A 101 -6.17 -31.14 8.98
C ASN A 101 -4.72 -31.54 8.67
N ILE A 102 -4.13 -31.05 7.58
CA ILE A 102 -2.71 -31.25 7.30
C ILE A 102 -1.95 -30.07 7.91
N PRO A 103 -1.09 -30.25 8.93
CA PRO A 103 -0.44 -29.16 9.64
C PRO A 103 0.68 -28.52 8.80
N LEU A 104 1.02 -27.26 9.12
CA LEU A 104 2.02 -26.47 8.37
C LEU A 104 3.39 -27.12 8.25
N ASN A 105 3.82 -27.85 9.26
CA ASN A 105 5.12 -28.53 9.29
C ASN A 105 5.21 -29.73 8.35
N GLU A 106 4.08 -30.29 7.95
CA GLU A 106 3.99 -31.38 6.96
C GLU A 106 3.81 -30.87 5.53
N LEU A 107 3.51 -29.58 5.38
CA LEU A 107 3.31 -28.95 4.08
C LEU A 107 4.62 -28.38 3.54
N ARG A 108 4.89 -28.64 2.27
CA ARG A 108 5.91 -27.92 1.51
C ARG A 108 5.27 -26.73 0.78
N ASN A 109 6.03 -25.66 0.67
CA ASN A 109 5.66 -24.55 -0.19
C ASN A 109 5.67 -25.03 -1.64
N ASN A 110 4.51 -25.03 -2.31
CA ASN A 110 4.39 -25.57 -3.67
C ASN A 110 5.00 -24.64 -4.74
N VAL A 111 5.37 -23.42 -4.39
CA VAL A 111 6.06 -22.47 -5.28
C VAL A 111 7.56 -22.70 -5.23
N THR A 112 8.17 -22.67 -4.04
CA THR A 112 9.61 -22.92 -3.87
C THR A 112 9.97 -24.38 -4.00
N ARG A 113 9.06 -25.30 -3.63
CA ARG A 113 9.21 -26.74 -3.55
C ARG A 113 10.28 -27.26 -2.57
N GLU A 114 11.01 -26.36 -1.96
CA GLU A 114 12.12 -26.65 -1.05
C GLU A 114 11.79 -26.29 0.39
N THR A 115 11.18 -25.12 0.62
CA THR A 115 10.89 -24.65 1.97
C THR A 115 9.61 -25.27 2.53
N CYS A 116 9.57 -25.42 3.87
CA CYS A 116 8.36 -25.77 4.60
C CYS A 116 7.37 -24.61 4.60
N ALA A 117 6.08 -24.90 4.66
CA ALA A 117 5.04 -23.88 4.77
C ALA A 117 5.09 -23.11 6.11
N CYS A 118 5.84 -23.55 7.10
CA CYS A 118 6.11 -22.83 8.33
C CYS A 118 7.07 -21.65 8.18
N PHE A 119 7.76 -21.53 7.04
CA PHE A 119 8.76 -20.49 6.83
C PHE A 119 8.08 -19.17 6.48
N GLU A 120 8.25 -18.16 7.34
CA GLU A 120 7.70 -16.82 7.13
C GLU A 120 8.44 -16.12 5.99
N PRO A 121 7.73 -15.59 4.98
CA PRO A 121 8.37 -14.84 3.90
C PRO A 121 9.03 -13.56 4.39
N SER A 122 10.10 -13.15 3.70
CA SER A 122 10.76 -11.86 3.87
C SER A 122 10.86 -11.16 2.51
N LEU A 123 10.60 -9.85 2.47
CA LEU A 123 10.61 -9.05 1.24
C LEU A 123 11.81 -8.12 1.24
N ASP A 124 12.58 -8.13 0.14
CA ASP A 124 13.66 -7.20 -0.16
C ASP A 124 13.28 -6.18 -1.26
N TYR A 125 11.98 -6.06 -1.52
CA TYR A 125 11.35 -5.15 -2.48
C TYR A 125 10.07 -4.56 -1.88
N VAL A 126 9.57 -3.50 -2.49
CA VAL A 126 8.34 -2.83 -2.07
C VAL A 126 7.21 -3.14 -3.05
N VAL A 127 6.07 -3.48 -2.50
CA VAL A 127 4.83 -3.72 -3.24
C VAL A 127 3.83 -2.63 -2.90
N THR A 128 3.30 -1.95 -3.91
CA THR A 128 2.24 -0.95 -3.74
C THR A 128 0.96 -1.43 -4.40
N LYS A 129 -0.13 -1.46 -3.63
CA LYS A 129 -1.49 -1.73 -4.11
C LYS A 129 -2.24 -0.40 -4.21
N ILE A 130 -2.87 -0.14 -5.36
CA ILE A 130 -3.78 0.99 -5.55
C ILE A 130 -5.16 0.46 -5.91
N PRO A 131 -6.22 0.91 -5.22
CA PRO A 131 -7.60 0.57 -5.56
C PRO A 131 -8.01 1.20 -6.90
N ARG A 132 -8.97 0.56 -7.56
CA ARG A 132 -9.68 1.13 -8.70
C ARG A 132 -11.13 1.41 -8.32
N TRP A 133 -11.59 2.60 -8.66
CA TRP A 133 -12.96 3.04 -8.45
C TRP A 133 -13.64 3.36 -9.78
N ASP A 134 -14.95 3.17 -9.81
CA ASP A 134 -15.82 3.55 -10.93
C ASP A 134 -16.90 4.55 -10.48
N LEU A 135 -16.63 5.33 -9.43
CA LEU A 135 -17.61 6.20 -8.76
C LEU A 135 -18.29 7.18 -9.72
N ARG A 136 -17.54 7.69 -10.69
CA ARG A 136 -18.05 8.66 -11.68
C ARG A 136 -19.03 8.10 -12.70
N LYS A 137 -19.12 6.78 -12.81
CA LYS A 137 -20.10 6.14 -13.67
C LYS A 137 -21.53 6.27 -13.13
N PHE A 138 -21.67 6.66 -11.87
CA PHE A 138 -22.93 6.70 -11.16
C PHE A 138 -23.24 8.12 -10.64
N MET A 139 -24.29 8.77 -11.17
CA MET A 139 -24.61 10.18 -10.89
C MET A 139 -25.00 10.50 -9.43
N ARG A 140 -25.28 9.49 -8.58
CA ARG A 140 -25.74 9.71 -7.18
C ARG A 140 -24.85 9.05 -6.14
N VAL A 141 -23.63 8.71 -6.49
CA VAL A 141 -22.67 8.09 -5.57
C VAL A 141 -21.71 9.15 -5.07
N SER A 142 -21.57 9.24 -3.75
CA SER A 142 -20.57 10.12 -3.13
C SER A 142 -19.15 9.59 -3.43
N SER A 143 -18.27 10.48 -3.87
CA SER A 143 -16.84 10.20 -4.06
C SER A 143 -16.08 10.06 -2.76
N LYS A 144 -16.63 10.55 -1.64
CA LYS A 144 -15.97 10.51 -0.32
C LYS A 144 -15.73 9.06 0.12
N LEU A 145 -14.47 8.74 0.42
CA LEU A 145 -14.06 7.47 0.99
C LEU A 145 -14.32 7.44 2.51
N GLY A 146 -14.56 6.27 3.06
CA GLY A 146 -14.85 6.08 4.47
C GLY A 146 -14.74 4.62 4.87
N SER A 147 -15.47 4.22 5.91
CA SER A 147 -15.42 2.85 6.47
C SER A 147 -16.09 1.79 5.58
N SER A 148 -16.89 2.17 4.59
CA SER A 148 -17.49 1.24 3.64
C SER A 148 -16.68 1.15 2.36
N MET A 149 -16.41 -0.05 1.88
CA MET A 149 -15.64 -0.31 0.66
C MET A 149 -16.43 0.08 -0.60
N LYS A 150 -15.83 0.93 -1.44
CA LYS A 150 -16.40 1.41 -2.70
C LYS A 150 -15.60 0.99 -3.94
N SER A 151 -14.37 0.52 -3.75
CA SER A 151 -13.51 0.07 -4.84
C SER A 151 -14.07 -1.17 -5.53
N VAL A 152 -13.92 -1.21 -6.86
CA VAL A 152 -14.39 -2.32 -7.71
C VAL A 152 -13.27 -3.29 -8.06
N GLY A 153 -12.02 -2.89 -7.87
CA GLY A 153 -10.83 -3.68 -8.15
C GLY A 153 -9.59 -3.05 -7.55
N GLU A 154 -8.45 -3.63 -7.85
CA GLU A 154 -7.16 -3.15 -7.40
C GLU A 154 -6.05 -3.56 -8.38
N VAL A 155 -4.99 -2.79 -8.42
CA VAL A 155 -3.73 -3.12 -9.10
C VAL A 155 -2.62 -3.27 -8.08
N MET A 156 -1.58 -3.99 -8.45
CA MET A 156 -0.39 -4.18 -7.64
C MET A 156 0.85 -3.97 -8.51
N ALA A 157 1.82 -3.25 -7.98
CA ALA A 157 3.11 -3.09 -8.62
C ALA A 157 4.25 -3.38 -7.65
N ILE A 158 5.36 -3.86 -8.18
CA ILE A 158 6.57 -4.20 -7.43
C ILE A 158 7.69 -3.28 -7.90
N GLY A 159 8.44 -2.75 -6.94
CA GLY A 159 9.63 -1.94 -7.17
C GLY A 159 10.67 -2.17 -6.09
N ARG A 160 11.88 -1.69 -6.30
CA ARG A 160 12.92 -1.74 -5.26
C ARG A 160 12.73 -0.70 -4.19
N THR A 161 12.04 0.40 -4.53
CA THR A 161 11.68 1.49 -3.63
C THR A 161 10.19 1.77 -3.70
N PHE A 162 9.68 2.50 -2.70
CA PHE A 162 8.29 2.95 -2.70
C PHE A 162 8.01 3.85 -3.90
N GLU A 163 8.93 4.77 -4.21
CA GLU A 163 8.80 5.70 -5.33
C GLU A 163 8.62 4.95 -6.67
N GLU A 164 9.41 3.91 -6.89
CA GLU A 164 9.30 3.08 -8.09
C GLU A 164 7.97 2.33 -8.13
N SER A 165 7.60 1.68 -7.03
CA SER A 165 6.40 0.85 -6.97
C SER A 165 5.12 1.66 -7.10
N VAL A 166 5.03 2.86 -6.48
CA VAL A 166 3.85 3.73 -6.57
C VAL A 166 3.67 4.29 -7.99
N GLN A 167 4.76 4.67 -8.66
CA GLN A 167 4.71 5.13 -10.06
C GLN A 167 4.17 4.05 -10.99
N LYS A 168 4.67 2.83 -10.87
CA LYS A 168 4.17 1.69 -11.65
C LYS A 168 2.71 1.39 -11.34
N ALA A 169 2.32 1.43 -10.06
CA ALA A 169 0.96 1.14 -9.63
C ALA A 169 -0.04 2.17 -10.18
N ILE A 170 0.24 3.48 -10.10
CA ILE A 170 -0.62 4.54 -10.65
C ILE A 170 -0.87 4.32 -12.14
N ARG A 171 0.19 4.08 -12.92
CA ARG A 171 0.08 3.82 -14.37
C ARG A 171 -0.71 2.55 -14.70
N SER A 172 -0.75 1.58 -13.78
CA SER A 172 -1.48 0.33 -13.97
C SER A 172 -2.97 0.44 -13.63
N VAL A 173 -3.40 1.48 -12.91
CA VAL A 173 -4.82 1.70 -12.57
C VAL A 173 -5.61 2.10 -13.81
N ASP A 174 -5.08 3.05 -14.59
CA ASP A 174 -5.71 3.55 -15.79
C ASP A 174 -4.64 4.00 -16.80
N PRO A 175 -4.78 3.67 -18.09
CA PRO A 175 -3.82 4.08 -19.13
C PRO A 175 -3.66 5.60 -19.29
N SER A 176 -4.63 6.39 -18.83
CA SER A 176 -4.55 7.86 -18.86
C SER A 176 -3.66 8.44 -17.76
N PHE A 177 -3.24 7.64 -16.77
CA PHE A 177 -2.39 8.09 -15.70
C PHE A 177 -0.92 7.92 -16.08
N GLU A 178 -0.19 9.02 -16.14
CA GLU A 178 1.24 9.01 -16.47
C GLU A 178 2.14 8.65 -15.27
N GLY A 179 1.58 8.66 -14.05
CA GLY A 179 2.28 8.40 -12.80
C GLY A 179 1.95 9.46 -11.76
N PHE A 180 2.80 9.56 -10.73
CA PHE A 180 2.69 10.58 -9.69
C PHE A 180 3.38 11.86 -10.14
N GLY A 181 2.60 12.87 -10.48
CA GLY A 181 3.09 14.16 -10.95
C GLY A 181 1.97 15.19 -11.00
N ARG A 182 2.29 16.42 -11.41
CA ARG A 182 1.27 17.45 -11.64
C ARG A 182 0.27 16.94 -12.66
N ASN A 183 -1.01 17.21 -12.41
CA ASN A 183 -2.11 16.66 -13.18
C ASN A 183 -3.31 17.62 -13.21
N ASP A 184 -4.26 17.36 -14.13
CA ASP A 184 -5.50 18.11 -14.29
C ASP A 184 -6.71 17.42 -13.63
N PHE A 185 -6.50 16.36 -12.82
CA PHE A 185 -7.57 15.64 -12.16
C PHE A 185 -8.15 16.37 -10.96
N VAL A 186 -7.36 17.24 -10.34
CA VAL A 186 -7.72 18.09 -9.21
C VAL A 186 -7.32 19.51 -9.53
N THR A 187 -8.25 20.47 -9.42
CA THR A 187 -7.95 21.90 -9.59
C THR A 187 -7.18 22.43 -8.39
N ASP A 188 -6.45 23.53 -8.58
CA ASP A 188 -5.68 24.14 -7.48
C ASP A 188 -6.60 24.63 -6.34
N GLU A 189 -7.84 24.99 -6.65
CA GLU A 189 -8.87 25.43 -5.69
C GLU A 189 -9.39 24.25 -4.82
N ASP A 190 -9.40 23.04 -5.35
CA ASP A 190 -9.94 21.85 -4.69
C ASP A 190 -8.89 21.08 -3.86
N ILE A 191 -7.61 21.47 -3.91
CA ILE A 191 -6.51 20.72 -3.28
C ILE A 191 -6.75 20.55 -1.77
N GLU A 192 -7.06 21.64 -1.06
CA GLU A 192 -7.22 21.60 0.40
C GLU A 192 -8.41 20.71 0.79
N GLU A 193 -9.55 20.82 0.10
CA GLU A 193 -10.71 19.97 0.36
C GLU A 193 -10.41 18.49 0.11
N GLU A 194 -9.71 18.17 -0.97
CA GLU A 194 -9.35 16.78 -1.32
C GLU A 194 -8.30 16.18 -0.35
N LEU A 195 -7.44 17.01 0.25
CA LEU A 195 -6.52 16.58 1.30
C LEU A 195 -7.25 16.25 2.60
N GLU A 196 -8.21 17.08 3.01
CA GLU A 196 -8.98 16.91 4.25
C GLU A 196 -10.02 15.79 4.12
N ARG A 197 -10.65 15.66 2.97
CA ARG A 197 -11.75 14.72 2.71
C ARG A 197 -11.36 13.71 1.66
N PRO A 198 -10.93 12.51 2.05
CA PRO A 198 -10.40 11.53 1.11
C PRO A 198 -11.43 11.14 0.06
N THR A 199 -11.02 11.26 -1.21
CA THR A 199 -11.72 10.74 -2.37
C THR A 199 -10.80 9.85 -3.19
N ASP A 200 -11.31 9.29 -4.29
CA ASP A 200 -10.52 8.54 -5.27
C ASP A 200 -9.42 9.38 -5.95
N ARG A 201 -9.43 10.71 -5.74
CA ARG A 201 -8.45 11.65 -6.31
C ARG A 201 -7.37 12.11 -5.33
N ARG A 202 -7.44 11.71 -4.08
CA ARG A 202 -6.54 12.21 -3.03
C ARG A 202 -5.06 12.13 -3.39
N ILE A 203 -4.63 11.04 -4.03
CA ILE A 203 -3.22 10.89 -4.45
C ILE A 203 -2.80 11.97 -5.46
N PHE A 204 -3.71 12.39 -6.33
CA PHE A 204 -3.48 13.44 -7.32
C PHE A 204 -3.51 14.83 -6.68
N ALA A 205 -4.35 15.05 -5.65
CA ALA A 205 -4.32 16.26 -4.84
C ALA A 205 -2.97 16.42 -4.09
N VAL A 206 -2.44 15.33 -3.53
CA VAL A 206 -1.11 15.32 -2.90
C VAL A 206 -0.03 15.68 -3.92
N ALA A 207 -0.11 15.19 -5.16
CA ALA A 207 0.84 15.51 -6.21
C ALA A 207 0.80 17.00 -6.57
N ASN A 208 -0.41 17.57 -6.76
CA ASN A 208 -0.59 19.00 -7.07
C ASN A 208 -0.17 19.89 -5.90
N ALA A 209 -0.48 19.53 -4.66
CA ALA A 209 -0.03 20.25 -3.47
C ALA A 209 1.51 20.34 -3.42
N LEU A 210 2.20 19.21 -3.57
CA LEU A 210 3.67 19.18 -3.61
C LEU A 210 4.23 19.98 -4.80
N ALA A 211 3.58 19.89 -5.97
CA ALA A 211 3.95 20.67 -7.14
C ALA A 211 3.70 22.18 -6.98
N ASN A 212 2.74 22.59 -6.17
CA ASN A 212 2.48 24.00 -5.84
C ASN A 212 3.33 24.51 -4.67
N GLY A 213 4.21 23.66 -4.10
CA GLY A 213 5.15 24.08 -3.05
C GLY A 213 4.64 23.92 -1.63
N PHE A 214 3.51 23.22 -1.41
CA PHE A 214 3.09 22.86 -0.06
C PHE A 214 4.18 22.02 0.62
N THR A 215 4.41 22.31 1.88
CA THR A 215 5.35 21.54 2.69
C THR A 215 4.75 20.19 3.11
N VAL A 216 5.61 19.24 3.41
CA VAL A 216 5.19 17.93 3.97
C VAL A 216 4.32 18.11 5.23
N ASP A 217 4.67 19.09 6.09
CA ASP A 217 3.92 19.33 7.31
C ASP A 217 2.53 19.95 7.06
N GLN A 218 2.38 20.82 6.07
CA GLN A 218 1.07 21.33 5.66
C GLN A 218 0.17 20.22 5.14
N ILE A 219 0.70 19.35 4.26
CA ILE A 219 -0.06 18.22 3.72
C ILE A 219 -0.40 17.21 4.84
N TYR A 220 0.55 16.95 5.75
CA TYR A 220 0.30 16.08 6.90
C TYR A 220 -0.82 16.63 7.80
N ALA A 221 -0.78 17.93 8.11
CA ALA A 221 -1.79 18.57 8.96
C ALA A 221 -3.21 18.47 8.38
N ALA A 222 -3.36 18.56 7.05
CA ALA A 222 -4.64 18.43 6.38
C ALA A 222 -5.08 16.96 6.20
N SER A 223 -4.16 16.06 5.89
CA SER A 223 -4.48 14.71 5.42
C SER A 223 -4.24 13.59 6.44
N ASN A 224 -3.42 13.83 7.45
CA ASN A 224 -2.86 12.81 8.37
C ASN A 224 -2.12 11.66 7.65
N ILE A 225 -1.72 11.82 6.40
CA ILE A 225 -0.85 10.85 5.71
C ILE A 225 0.54 10.95 6.30
N ASP A 226 1.16 9.80 6.64
CA ASP A 226 2.46 9.79 7.29
C ASP A 226 3.52 10.57 6.51
N ARG A 227 4.34 11.35 7.25
CA ARG A 227 5.38 12.20 6.68
C ARG A 227 6.43 11.44 5.88
N TRP A 228 6.65 10.17 6.20
CA TRP A 228 7.56 9.33 5.46
C TRP A 228 7.09 9.18 4.01
N PHE A 229 5.82 8.81 3.80
CA PHE A 229 5.24 8.70 2.46
C PHE A 229 5.26 10.03 1.72
N LEU A 230 4.85 11.11 2.38
CA LEU A 230 4.85 12.45 1.78
C LEU A 230 6.25 12.90 1.38
N THR A 231 7.26 12.57 2.18
CA THR A 231 8.67 12.90 1.87
C THR A 231 9.15 12.12 0.64
N LYS A 232 8.79 10.84 0.52
CA LYS A 232 9.09 10.00 -0.64
C LYS A 232 8.43 10.54 -1.92
N LEU A 233 7.15 10.88 -1.83
CA LEU A 233 6.39 11.46 -2.94
C LEU A 233 6.94 12.84 -3.36
N ARG A 234 7.38 13.67 -2.40
CA ARG A 234 8.07 14.93 -2.70
C ARG A 234 9.35 14.69 -3.49
N GLY A 235 10.08 13.62 -3.20
CA GLY A 235 11.26 13.22 -3.96
C GLY A 235 10.97 13.02 -5.45
N ILE A 236 9.83 12.42 -5.80
CA ILE A 236 9.39 12.24 -7.19
C ILE A 236 9.16 13.60 -7.87
N ILE A 237 8.45 14.53 -7.20
CA ILE A 237 8.22 15.88 -7.75
C ILE A 237 9.51 16.67 -7.93
N HIS A 238 10.46 16.57 -7.00
CA HIS A 238 11.76 17.21 -7.14
C HIS A 238 12.57 16.65 -8.31
N ALA A 239 12.52 15.33 -8.51
CA ALA A 239 13.18 14.69 -9.64
C ALA A 239 12.58 15.13 -10.98
N ALA A 240 11.25 15.20 -11.10
CA ALA A 240 10.56 15.68 -12.28
C ALA A 240 10.98 17.13 -12.61
N ARG A 241 10.96 18.03 -11.62
CA ARG A 241 11.40 19.42 -11.80
C ARG A 241 12.86 19.56 -12.22
N ALA A 242 13.74 18.74 -11.65
CA ALA A 242 15.14 18.73 -12.05
C ALA A 242 15.32 18.31 -13.51
N LEU A 243 14.53 17.35 -13.98
CA LEU A 243 14.52 16.94 -15.40
C LEU A 243 13.98 18.06 -16.31
N GLU A 244 12.88 18.72 -15.91
CA GLU A 244 12.31 19.84 -16.68
C GLU A 244 13.32 21.00 -16.84
N GLN A 245 14.13 21.30 -15.82
CA GLN A 245 15.15 22.33 -15.87
C GLN A 245 16.29 22.02 -16.87
N HIS A 246 16.56 20.75 -17.12
CA HIS A 246 17.54 20.33 -18.12
C HIS A 246 17.01 20.43 -19.56
N GLY A 247 15.71 20.55 -19.76
CA GLY A 247 15.04 20.63 -21.06
C GLY A 247 15.41 19.44 -21.97
N THR A 248 15.60 19.74 -23.26
CA THR A 248 16.07 18.74 -24.25
C THR A 248 17.57 18.52 -24.25
N ALA A 249 18.31 19.19 -23.35
CA ALA A 249 19.74 18.95 -23.18
C ALA A 249 20.00 17.52 -22.68
N GLN A 250 21.19 17.02 -22.95
CA GLN A 250 21.56 15.66 -22.58
C GLN A 250 21.44 15.49 -21.05
N VAL A 251 20.49 14.65 -20.61
CA VAL A 251 20.25 14.37 -19.19
C VAL A 251 21.50 13.69 -18.60
N PRO A 252 22.07 14.19 -17.49
CA PRO A 252 23.23 13.55 -16.87
C PRO A 252 22.99 12.07 -16.59
N VAL A 253 23.98 11.22 -16.85
CA VAL A 253 23.88 9.76 -16.68
C VAL A 253 23.38 9.37 -15.28
N ALA A 254 23.82 10.09 -14.23
CA ALA A 254 23.36 9.87 -12.88
C ALA A 254 21.83 10.05 -12.73
N VAL A 255 21.25 11.08 -13.34
CA VAL A 255 19.80 11.35 -13.31
C VAL A 255 19.03 10.32 -14.15
N SER A 256 19.55 9.99 -15.34
CA SER A 256 18.98 8.93 -16.18
C SER A 256 18.96 7.59 -15.46
N TYR A 257 20.02 7.25 -14.75
CA TYR A 257 20.15 5.98 -14.06
C TYR A 257 19.23 5.85 -12.84
N THR A 258 19.04 6.92 -12.07
CA THR A 258 18.27 6.89 -10.82
C THR A 258 16.78 7.14 -11.03
N HIS A 259 16.38 7.86 -12.07
CA HIS A 259 15.00 8.35 -12.24
C HIS A 259 14.28 7.77 -13.46
N LEU A 260 14.99 7.45 -14.54
CA LEU A 260 14.39 6.96 -15.78
C LEU A 260 14.33 5.43 -15.87
N ARG A 261 15.17 4.70 -15.14
CA ARG A 261 15.17 3.23 -15.16
C ARG A 261 13.89 2.58 -14.64
N ALA A 262 13.13 3.28 -13.81
CA ALA A 262 11.82 2.83 -13.33
C ALA A 262 10.75 2.75 -14.46
N HIS A 263 11.05 3.28 -15.63
CA HIS A 263 10.13 3.33 -16.76
C HIS A 263 10.43 2.29 -17.86
N GLU A 264 11.50 1.55 -17.75
CA GLU A 264 11.96 0.62 -18.80
C GLU A 264 11.65 -0.85 -18.54
N THR A 265 10.97 -1.19 -17.43
CA THR A 265 10.62 -2.60 -17.12
C THR A 265 9.12 -2.81 -17.01
#